data_8638363ea249e6f6f7d777bbdeeedf34
#
_entry.id   8638363ea249e6f6f7d777bbdeeedf34
#
_cell.length_a   1.000
_cell.length_b   1.000
_cell.length_c   1.000
_cell.angle_alpha   90.00
_cell.angle_beta   90.00
_cell.angle_gamma   90.00
#
_symmetry.space_group_name_H-M   'P 1'
#
loop_
_entity.id
_entity.type
_entity.pdbx_description
1 polymer ?
#
loop_
_entity_poly.entity_id
_entity_poly.type
_entity_poly.pdbx_seq_one_letter_code
_entity_poly.pdbx_strand_id
1 'polypeptide(L)'
;PYTGMIISTREEKNFRDEIISLGISQTSGGSCTGVGGYSKRLEDGGSGCDDQSTAQFKVSDERTEAEVSKALLKNGYIPSFCTACYRAGRTGDRFMQLAKTGNISNCCLPNAMLTLAEYALDYGDDEFKKLNFDVIKSERESISEEKVKVKFDEYLDLIKSGQRDFRF
;
A
#
# COMPACT_ATOMS: atom_id res chain seq x y z
N PRO A 1 3.20 -20.60 1.26
CA PRO A 1 2.86 -20.66 -0.15
C PRO A 1 3.79 -19.74 -0.94
N TYR A 2 4.09 -20.13 -2.18
CA TYR A 2 5.01 -19.40 -3.05
C TYR A 2 4.31 -18.48 -4.04
N THR A 3 3.00 -18.36 -3.93
CA THR A 3 2.16 -17.59 -4.84
C THR A 3 1.51 -16.46 -4.07
N GLY A 4 1.64 -15.23 -4.56
CA GLY A 4 0.91 -14.09 -4.03
C GLY A 4 -0.59 -14.26 -4.28
N MET A 5 -1.41 -13.97 -3.28
CA MET A 5 -2.86 -13.99 -3.39
C MET A 5 -3.39 -12.57 -3.51
N ILE A 6 -4.33 -12.37 -4.42
CA ILE A 6 -4.93 -11.07 -4.70
C ILE A 6 -6.43 -11.15 -4.36
N ILE A 7 -6.92 -10.12 -3.66
CA ILE A 7 -8.37 -9.93 -3.47
C ILE A 7 -8.83 -8.64 -4.14
N SER A 8 -9.91 -8.73 -4.90
CA SER A 8 -10.44 -7.60 -5.65
C SER A 8 -11.58 -6.91 -4.90
N THR A 9 -11.97 -5.73 -5.39
CA THR A 9 -13.13 -4.95 -4.91
C THR A 9 -14.48 -5.58 -5.25
N ARG A 10 -14.52 -6.73 -5.90
CA ARG A 10 -15.76 -7.51 -6.13
C ARG A 10 -16.31 -8.12 -4.86
N GLU A 11 -15.43 -8.39 -3.90
CA GLU A 11 -15.78 -8.91 -2.59
C GLU A 11 -16.18 -7.78 -1.64
N GLU A 12 -17.03 -8.07 -0.68
CA GLU A 12 -17.51 -7.11 0.30
C GLU A 12 -16.41 -6.66 1.26
N LYS A 13 -16.52 -5.42 1.72
CA LYS A 13 -15.57 -4.76 2.60
C LYS A 13 -15.17 -5.60 3.81
N ASN A 14 -16.14 -6.11 4.57
CA ASN A 14 -15.86 -6.86 5.80
C ASN A 14 -15.13 -8.18 5.51
N PHE A 15 -15.56 -8.89 4.47
CA PHE A 15 -14.91 -10.12 4.03
C PHE A 15 -13.46 -9.85 3.60
N ARG A 16 -13.22 -8.76 2.85
CA ARG A 16 -11.87 -8.38 2.44
C ARG A 16 -10.97 -8.08 3.63
N ASP A 17 -11.46 -7.34 4.60
CA ASP A 17 -10.69 -6.97 5.81
C ASP A 17 -10.34 -8.20 6.67
N GLU A 18 -11.23 -9.20 6.75
CA GLU A 18 -11.00 -10.45 7.47
C GLU A 18 -9.98 -11.36 6.76
N ILE A 19 -10.12 -11.54 5.44
CA ILE A 19 -9.33 -12.53 4.69
C ILE A 19 -7.87 -12.12 4.51
N ILE A 20 -7.53 -10.83 4.66
CA ILE A 20 -6.16 -10.34 4.63
C ILE A 20 -5.31 -11.07 5.68
N SER A 21 -5.87 -11.34 6.86
CA SER A 21 -5.19 -12.08 7.94
C SER A 21 -4.79 -13.51 7.55
N LEU A 22 -5.39 -14.09 6.51
CA LEU A 22 -5.07 -15.41 6.00
C LEU A 22 -3.91 -15.42 5.01
N GLY A 23 -3.27 -14.27 4.77
CA GLY A 23 -2.08 -14.16 3.91
C GLY A 23 -2.34 -13.59 2.51
N ILE A 24 -3.43 -12.87 2.33
CA ILE A 24 -3.63 -12.06 1.12
C ILE A 24 -2.53 -11.01 1.06
N SER A 25 -1.78 -10.99 -0.04
CA SER A 25 -0.61 -10.11 -0.21
C SER A 25 -0.90 -8.90 -1.10
N GLN A 26 -1.98 -8.91 -1.84
CA GLN A 26 -2.36 -7.81 -2.73
C GLN A 26 -3.85 -7.54 -2.65
N THR A 27 -4.21 -6.27 -2.65
CA THR A 27 -5.60 -5.82 -2.67
C THR A 27 -5.75 -4.60 -3.57
N SER A 28 -6.92 -4.40 -4.13
CA SER A 28 -7.26 -3.21 -4.92
C SER A 28 -8.13 -2.25 -4.10
N GLY A 29 -8.08 -0.97 -4.44
CA GLY A 29 -8.95 0.07 -3.91
C GLY A 29 -9.40 0.99 -5.03
N GLY A 30 -10.50 1.68 -4.85
CA GLY A 30 -10.98 2.69 -5.79
C GLY A 30 -11.31 2.19 -7.19
N SER A 31 -11.71 0.93 -7.36
CA SER A 31 -11.98 0.35 -8.68
C SER A 31 -13.24 0.91 -9.31
N CYS A 32 -13.16 1.28 -10.59
CA CYS A 32 -14.28 1.68 -11.43
C CYS A 32 -14.38 0.75 -12.65
N THR A 33 -15.53 0.16 -12.88
CA THR A 33 -15.75 -0.82 -13.96
C THR A 33 -16.65 -0.31 -15.07
N GLY A 34 -17.26 0.86 -14.90
CA GLY A 34 -18.05 1.55 -15.92
C GLY A 34 -17.18 2.27 -16.95
N VAL A 35 -17.72 2.47 -18.15
CA VAL A 35 -17.03 3.20 -19.22
C VAL A 35 -16.79 4.66 -18.79
N GLY A 36 -15.53 5.07 -18.80
CA GLY A 36 -15.13 6.41 -18.34
C GLY A 36 -15.23 6.64 -16.82
N GLY A 37 -15.43 5.58 -16.02
CA GLY A 37 -15.68 5.68 -14.59
C GLY A 37 -14.58 6.41 -13.82
N TYR A 38 -13.31 6.20 -14.16
CA TYR A 38 -12.20 6.92 -13.50
C TYR A 38 -12.21 8.41 -13.81
N SER A 39 -12.52 8.82 -15.05
CA SER A 39 -12.60 10.25 -15.42
C SER A 39 -13.75 10.93 -14.71
N LYS A 40 -14.94 10.31 -14.70
CA LYS A 40 -16.11 10.81 -13.96
C LYS A 40 -15.82 10.95 -12.48
N ARG A 41 -15.18 9.97 -11.87
CA ARG A 41 -14.78 10.01 -10.45
C ARG A 41 -13.87 11.20 -10.15
N LEU A 42 -12.93 11.53 -11.03
CA LEU A 42 -12.06 12.71 -10.86
C LEU A 42 -12.83 14.02 -10.96
N GLU A 43 -13.81 14.10 -11.87
CA GLU A 43 -14.68 15.28 -12.06
C GLU A 43 -15.61 15.47 -10.84
N ASP A 44 -16.13 14.39 -10.26
CA ASP A 44 -17.06 14.40 -9.12
C ASP A 44 -16.36 14.49 -7.75
N GLY A 45 -15.06 14.79 -7.71
CA GLY A 45 -14.29 14.94 -6.47
C GLY A 45 -13.99 13.63 -5.73
N GLY A 46 -14.02 12.51 -6.43
CA GLY A 46 -13.56 11.22 -5.91
C GLY A 46 -14.66 10.34 -5.29
N SER A 47 -15.91 10.74 -5.32
CA SER A 47 -17.04 9.95 -4.81
C SER A 47 -17.67 9.09 -5.90
N GLY A 48 -17.63 7.77 -5.68
CA GLY A 48 -18.43 6.79 -6.43
C GLY A 48 -18.04 6.54 -7.89
N CYS A 49 -18.33 5.32 -8.34
CA CYS A 49 -18.34 4.94 -9.77
C CYS A 49 -19.78 4.58 -10.15
N ASP A 50 -20.69 5.52 -9.96
CA ASP A 50 -22.13 5.24 -9.85
C ASP A 50 -22.87 4.87 -11.14
N ASP A 51 -22.21 4.87 -12.29
CA ASP A 51 -22.86 4.40 -13.52
C ASP A 51 -22.81 2.87 -13.63
N GLN A 52 -23.62 2.20 -12.83
CA GLN A 52 -23.76 0.75 -12.87
C GLN A 52 -24.38 0.26 -14.20
N SER A 53 -24.98 1.14 -15.01
CA SER A 53 -25.59 0.78 -16.28
C SER A 53 -24.56 0.37 -17.34
N THR A 54 -23.34 0.89 -17.23
CA THR A 54 -22.21 0.59 -18.14
C THR A 54 -21.15 -0.31 -17.50
N ALA A 55 -21.32 -0.67 -16.24
CA ALA A 55 -20.36 -1.47 -15.51
C ALA A 55 -20.32 -2.93 -16.00
N GLN A 56 -19.13 -3.47 -16.22
CA GLN A 56 -18.93 -4.87 -16.60
C GLN A 56 -19.31 -5.84 -15.48
N PHE A 57 -19.13 -5.44 -14.23
CA PHE A 57 -19.52 -6.18 -13.03
C PHE A 57 -19.67 -5.23 -11.85
N LYS A 58 -20.42 -5.67 -10.85
CA LYS A 58 -20.64 -4.92 -9.62
C LYS A 58 -19.36 -4.86 -8.80
N VAL A 59 -18.97 -3.66 -8.36
CA VAL A 59 -17.99 -3.41 -7.32
C VAL A 59 -18.73 -3.44 -5.98
N SER A 60 -18.31 -4.29 -5.05
CA SER A 60 -18.96 -4.41 -3.72
C SER A 60 -18.23 -3.58 -2.66
N ASP A 61 -16.93 -3.38 -2.81
CA ASP A 61 -16.16 -2.46 -1.96
C ASP A 61 -15.79 -1.21 -2.76
N GLU A 62 -16.51 -0.14 -2.51
CA GLU A 62 -16.38 1.15 -3.20
C GLU A 62 -15.36 2.08 -2.52
N ARG A 63 -14.69 1.60 -1.45
CA ARG A 63 -13.67 2.39 -0.76
C ARG A 63 -12.61 2.90 -1.71
N THR A 64 -12.21 4.14 -1.51
CA THR A 64 -11.05 4.74 -2.14
C THR A 64 -9.77 4.02 -1.71
N GLU A 65 -8.69 4.23 -2.44
CA GLU A 65 -7.37 3.70 -2.08
C GLU A 65 -6.91 4.19 -0.70
N ALA A 66 -7.18 5.46 -0.37
CA ALA A 66 -6.88 6.02 0.94
C ALA A 66 -7.68 5.37 2.07
N GLU A 67 -8.97 5.08 1.86
CA GLU A 67 -9.81 4.40 2.85
C GLU A 67 -9.39 2.95 3.07
N VAL A 68 -9.03 2.22 2.00
CA VAL A 68 -8.46 0.87 2.11
C VAL A 68 -7.13 0.90 2.86
N SER A 69 -6.25 1.85 2.54
CA SER A 69 -4.98 2.03 3.22
C SER A 69 -5.14 2.36 4.71
N LYS A 70 -6.11 3.22 5.08
CA LYS A 70 -6.46 3.48 6.48
C LYS A 70 -6.94 2.23 7.20
N ALA A 71 -7.78 1.42 6.54
CA ALA A 71 -8.27 0.17 7.13
C ALA A 71 -7.14 -0.83 7.38
N LEU A 72 -6.20 -0.96 6.43
CA LEU A 72 -5.01 -1.79 6.58
C LEU A 72 -4.15 -1.34 7.76
N LEU A 73 -3.85 -0.05 7.86
CA LEU A 73 -3.07 0.51 8.98
C LEU A 73 -3.73 0.28 10.34
N LYS A 74 -5.06 0.47 10.43
CA LYS A 74 -5.82 0.21 11.67
C LYS A 74 -5.78 -1.26 12.10
N ASN A 75 -5.60 -2.17 11.16
CA ASN A 75 -5.47 -3.62 11.39
C ASN A 75 -4.00 -4.08 11.53
N GLY A 76 -3.04 -3.16 11.60
CA GLY A 76 -1.63 -3.47 11.79
C GLY A 76 -0.89 -3.91 10.53
N TYR A 77 -1.44 -3.65 9.34
CA TYR A 77 -0.79 -3.94 8.06
C TYR A 77 -0.22 -2.67 7.44
N ILE A 78 0.94 -2.77 6.79
CA ILE A 78 1.57 -1.66 6.07
C ILE A 78 1.27 -1.80 4.58
N PRO A 79 0.39 -0.95 3.99
CA PRO A 79 0.23 -0.91 2.55
C PRO A 79 1.53 -0.42 1.89
N SER A 80 2.01 -1.12 0.87
CA SER A 80 3.25 -0.80 0.18
C SER A 80 2.98 -0.29 -1.24
N PHE A 81 3.46 0.90 -1.53
CA PHE A 81 3.48 1.51 -2.87
C PHE A 81 4.84 1.35 -3.56
N CYS A 82 5.72 0.51 -3.01
CA CYS A 82 7.08 0.33 -3.50
C CYS A 82 7.13 -0.36 -4.87
N THR A 83 7.85 0.24 -5.81
CA THR A 83 8.12 -0.30 -7.16
C THR A 83 9.60 -0.65 -7.39
N ALA A 84 10.45 -0.64 -6.35
CA ALA A 84 11.89 -0.82 -6.47
C ALA A 84 12.28 -2.14 -7.17
N CYS A 85 11.58 -3.22 -6.88
CA CYS A 85 11.86 -4.51 -7.52
C CYS A 85 11.59 -4.51 -9.02
N TYR A 86 10.53 -3.87 -9.48
CA TYR A 86 10.26 -3.71 -10.92
C TYR A 86 11.33 -2.89 -11.61
N ARG A 87 11.75 -1.78 -11.01
CA ARG A 87 12.83 -0.92 -11.54
C ARG A 87 14.18 -1.64 -11.62
N ALA A 88 14.46 -2.53 -10.66
CA ALA A 88 15.71 -3.30 -10.60
C ALA A 88 15.65 -4.66 -11.32
N GLY A 89 14.54 -5.00 -12.00
CA GLY A 89 14.34 -6.30 -12.64
C GLY A 89 14.33 -7.48 -11.66
N ARG A 90 14.00 -7.23 -10.40
CA ARG A 90 13.88 -8.25 -9.33
C ARG A 90 12.45 -8.76 -9.26
N THR A 91 12.04 -9.57 -10.25
CA THR A 91 10.70 -10.17 -10.32
C THR A 91 10.81 -11.69 -10.37
N GLY A 92 9.71 -12.40 -10.16
CA GLY A 92 9.66 -13.87 -10.18
C GLY A 92 10.65 -14.50 -9.20
N ASP A 93 11.49 -15.41 -9.67
CA ASP A 93 12.42 -16.16 -8.83
C ASP A 93 13.44 -15.28 -8.10
N ARG A 94 13.87 -14.17 -8.70
CA ARG A 94 14.79 -13.22 -8.04
C ARG A 94 14.14 -12.56 -6.82
N PHE A 95 12.88 -12.20 -6.93
CA PHE A 95 12.11 -11.69 -5.78
C PHE A 95 11.91 -12.78 -4.73
N MET A 96 11.55 -13.99 -5.16
CA MET A 96 11.34 -15.11 -4.23
C MET A 96 12.61 -15.51 -3.46
N GLN A 97 13.80 -15.33 -4.01
CA GLN A 97 15.05 -15.52 -3.27
C GLN A 97 15.18 -14.53 -2.11
N LEU A 98 14.85 -13.24 -2.32
CA LEU A 98 14.84 -12.24 -1.25
C LEU A 98 13.78 -12.57 -0.18
N ALA A 99 12.60 -13.02 -0.60
CA ALA A 99 11.54 -13.39 0.31
C ALA A 99 11.90 -14.59 1.19
N LYS A 100 12.50 -15.64 0.59
CA LYS A 100 12.88 -16.87 1.29
C LYS A 100 14.03 -16.69 2.29
N THR A 101 14.94 -15.76 2.03
CA THR A 101 16.09 -15.49 2.91
C THR A 101 15.74 -14.61 4.11
N GLY A 102 14.50 -14.12 4.19
CA GLY A 102 14.08 -13.19 5.26
C GLY A 102 14.58 -11.76 5.08
N ASN A 103 15.26 -11.46 3.98
CA ASN A 103 15.81 -10.11 3.70
C ASN A 103 14.72 -9.05 3.42
N ILE A 104 13.46 -9.49 3.43
CA ILE A 104 12.27 -8.62 3.34
C ILE A 104 12.27 -7.57 4.46
N SER A 105 12.69 -7.92 5.68
CA SER A 105 12.72 -6.99 6.82
C SER A 105 13.73 -5.84 6.62
N ASN A 106 14.78 -6.05 5.83
CA ASN A 106 15.82 -5.04 5.59
C ASN A 106 15.70 -4.32 4.24
N CYS A 107 14.76 -4.72 3.38
CA CYS A 107 14.56 -4.12 2.07
C CYS A 107 13.08 -3.73 1.86
N CYS A 108 12.18 -4.72 1.92
CA CYS A 108 10.77 -4.46 1.59
C CYS A 108 10.03 -3.67 2.68
N LEU A 109 10.30 -3.97 3.95
CA LEU A 109 9.68 -3.26 5.07
C LEU A 109 10.07 -1.76 5.09
N PRO A 110 11.37 -1.39 5.08
CA PRO A 110 11.74 0.01 5.03
C PRO A 110 11.24 0.71 3.76
N ASN A 111 11.26 0.06 2.59
CA ASN A 111 10.71 0.63 1.37
C ASN A 111 9.18 0.84 1.44
N ALA A 112 8.46 -0.08 2.05
CA ALA A 112 7.01 0.07 2.26
C ALA A 112 6.72 1.28 3.14
N MET A 113 7.43 1.44 4.25
CA MET A 113 7.28 2.57 5.16
C MET A 113 7.66 3.91 4.52
N LEU A 114 8.74 3.97 3.72
CA LEU A 114 9.16 5.20 3.04
C LEU A 114 8.12 5.62 1.99
N THR A 115 7.68 4.72 1.12
CA THR A 115 6.67 5.03 0.09
C THR A 115 5.31 5.38 0.68
N LEU A 116 4.96 4.76 1.81
CA LEU A 116 3.75 5.09 2.55
C LEU A 116 3.85 6.48 3.21
N ALA A 117 5.03 6.86 3.74
CA ALA A 117 5.28 8.20 4.27
C ALA A 117 5.17 9.27 3.17
N GLU A 118 5.74 9.02 2.00
CA GLU A 118 5.61 9.89 0.82
C GLU A 118 4.13 10.07 0.44
N TYR A 119 3.40 8.96 0.30
CA TYR A 119 1.97 8.99 -0.03
C TYR A 119 1.15 9.78 1.01
N ALA A 120 1.42 9.54 2.30
CA ALA A 120 0.71 10.24 3.38
C ALA A 120 0.95 11.75 3.37
N LEU A 121 2.18 12.19 3.10
CA LEU A 121 2.52 13.61 3.05
C LEU A 121 1.91 14.31 1.84
N ASP A 122 1.85 13.63 0.70
CA ASP A 122 1.39 14.21 -0.56
C ASP A 122 -0.14 14.18 -0.71
N TYR A 123 -0.80 13.12 -0.20
CA TYR A 123 -2.22 12.87 -0.45
C TYR A 123 -3.05 12.61 0.81
N GLY A 124 -2.40 12.37 1.97
CA GLY A 124 -3.10 12.02 3.20
C GLY A 124 -3.72 13.23 3.90
N ASP A 125 -4.89 13.02 4.49
CA ASP A 125 -5.45 13.91 5.50
C ASP A 125 -4.70 13.78 6.85
N ASP A 126 -5.04 14.63 7.81
CA ASP A 126 -4.34 14.65 9.11
C ASP A 126 -4.50 13.35 9.90
N GLU A 127 -5.67 12.69 9.80
CA GLU A 127 -5.88 11.37 10.43
C GLU A 127 -4.97 10.32 9.82
N PHE A 128 -4.88 10.28 8.49
CA PHE A 128 -4.03 9.32 7.78
C PHE A 128 -2.54 9.56 8.07
N LYS A 129 -2.10 10.82 8.08
CA LYS A 129 -0.72 11.19 8.44
C LYS A 129 -0.37 10.71 9.83
N LYS A 130 -1.22 11.02 10.82
CA LYS A 130 -1.00 10.58 12.20
C LYS A 130 -0.90 9.07 12.30
N LEU A 131 -1.89 8.34 11.79
CA LEU A 131 -1.93 6.88 11.84
C LEU A 131 -0.72 6.26 11.16
N ASN A 132 -0.32 6.80 9.99
CA ASN A 132 0.84 6.34 9.26
C ASN A 132 2.13 6.50 10.06
N PHE A 133 2.41 7.69 10.61
CA PHE A 133 3.65 7.91 11.36
C PHE A 133 3.67 7.15 12.68
N ASP A 134 2.53 6.90 13.33
CA ASP A 134 2.44 6.04 14.52
C ASP A 134 2.83 4.59 14.16
N VAL A 135 2.33 4.05 13.04
CA VAL A 135 2.69 2.71 12.55
C VAL A 135 4.15 2.64 12.13
N ILE A 136 4.65 3.61 11.38
CA ILE A 136 6.08 3.67 10.99
C ILE A 136 6.99 3.65 12.22
N LYS A 137 6.65 4.41 13.26
CA LYS A 137 7.42 4.45 14.49
C LYS A 137 7.46 3.10 15.19
N SER A 138 6.34 2.38 15.23
CA SER A 138 6.25 1.04 15.80
C SER A 138 7.04 0.01 14.97
N GLU A 139 6.83 0.00 13.66
CA GLU A 139 7.39 -1.01 12.77
C GLU A 139 8.87 -0.79 12.42
N ARG A 140 9.39 0.39 12.66
CA ARG A 140 10.84 0.67 12.53
C ARG A 140 11.68 -0.33 13.33
N GLU A 141 11.20 -0.75 14.49
CA GLU A 141 11.93 -1.72 15.34
C GLU A 141 11.99 -3.12 14.74
N SER A 142 11.11 -3.44 13.78
CA SER A 142 11.11 -4.69 13.03
C SER A 142 12.19 -4.77 11.94
N ILE A 143 12.88 -3.65 11.64
CA ILE A 143 14.08 -3.67 10.79
C ILE A 143 15.20 -4.35 11.58
N SER A 144 15.78 -5.42 11.04
CA SER A 144 16.73 -6.24 11.80
C SER A 144 18.16 -5.69 11.80
N GLU A 145 18.57 -5.00 10.73
CA GLU A 145 19.93 -4.47 10.60
C GLU A 145 20.03 -3.01 11.05
N GLU A 146 20.91 -2.72 12.01
CA GLU A 146 21.09 -1.37 12.53
C GLU A 146 21.53 -0.35 11.46
N LYS A 147 22.35 -0.76 10.50
CA LYS A 147 22.76 0.10 9.39
C LYS A 147 21.57 0.51 8.51
N VAL A 148 20.60 -0.40 8.34
CA VAL A 148 19.37 -0.13 7.60
C VAL A 148 18.46 0.81 8.39
N LYS A 149 18.36 0.64 9.73
CA LYS A 149 17.60 1.56 10.60
C LYS A 149 18.13 2.99 10.50
N VAL A 150 19.44 3.18 10.63
CA VAL A 150 20.08 4.51 10.54
C VAL A 150 19.78 5.14 9.18
N LYS A 151 19.93 4.37 8.10
CA LYS A 151 19.67 4.90 6.75
C LYS A 151 18.19 5.17 6.51
N PHE A 152 17.31 4.36 7.09
CA PHE A 152 15.86 4.59 7.05
C PHE A 152 15.49 5.91 7.73
N ASP A 153 16.03 6.18 8.91
CA ASP A 153 15.78 7.44 9.64
C ASP A 153 16.23 8.66 8.82
N GLU A 154 17.43 8.60 8.22
CA GLU A 154 17.94 9.65 7.33
C GLU A 154 16.97 9.89 6.15
N TYR A 155 16.53 8.83 5.47
CA TYR A 155 15.61 8.94 4.35
C TYR A 155 14.23 9.47 4.78
N LEU A 156 13.72 9.03 5.92
CA LEU A 156 12.44 9.50 6.45
C LEU A 156 12.50 11.01 6.77
N ASP A 157 13.60 11.51 7.29
CA ASP A 157 13.77 12.94 7.56
C ASP A 157 13.90 13.76 6.26
N LEU A 158 14.56 13.22 5.24
CA LEU A 158 14.60 13.83 3.91
C LEU A 158 13.19 13.87 3.26
N ILE A 159 12.39 12.82 3.40
CA ILE A 159 11.00 12.80 2.95
C ILE A 159 10.16 13.87 3.65
N LYS A 160 10.30 14.00 4.97
CA LYS A 160 9.62 15.07 5.75
C LYS A 160 10.04 16.47 5.30
N SER A 161 11.29 16.63 4.83
CA SER A 161 11.78 17.90 4.27
C SER A 161 11.33 18.18 2.84
N GLY A 162 10.56 17.27 2.22
CA GLY A 162 10.00 17.44 0.89
C GLY A 162 10.70 16.66 -0.23
N GLN A 163 11.75 15.91 0.08
CA GLN A 163 12.39 15.04 -0.92
C GLN A 163 11.61 13.74 -1.12
N ARG A 164 11.81 13.07 -2.25
CA ARG A 164 11.05 11.87 -2.66
C ARG A 164 11.95 10.84 -3.35
N ASP A 165 11.40 9.64 -3.55
CA ASP A 165 11.99 8.52 -4.30
C ASP A 165 13.20 7.86 -3.62
N PHE A 166 13.15 7.73 -2.29
CA PHE A 166 14.14 6.98 -1.54
C PHE A 166 13.80 5.49 -1.51
N ARG A 167 14.85 4.65 -1.61
CA ARG A 167 14.71 3.19 -1.59
C ARG A 167 15.99 2.47 -1.19
N PHE A 168 15.82 1.24 -0.74
CA PHE A 168 16.86 0.26 -0.46
C PHE A 168 17.03 -0.77 -1.58
#